data_39173050be9902a56e5d61d6e8a81ee7
#
_entry.id   39173050be9902a56e5d61d6e8a81ee7
#
_cell.length_a   1.000
_cell.length_b   1.000
_cell.length_c   1.000
_cell.angle_alpha   90.00
_cell.angle_beta   90.00
_cell.angle_gamma   90.00
#
_symmetry.space_group_name_H-M   'P 1'
#
loop_
_entity.id
_entity.type
_entity.pdbx_description
1 polymer ?
#
loop_
_entity_poly.entity_id
_entity_poly.type
_entity_poly.pdbx_seq_one_letter_code
_entity_poly.pdbx_strand_id
1 'polypeptide(L)'
;MTMKSQDPIHQKTDAALHWQLLPLPVGLQAAAIRTTADNCDLTLPDFGEKGLTLTFINYKGELLIEGHPASPGMGLLSVAGRPLTFLSAGPIQFSALVLFVPSSWIGLFLKDNAQFVKIEQVLEEEGNIITSRLGRRQMSLFSAALTHFESNRDHLLRIQNNALSLLEFFLTNRHRSLLGVNPASDIDNEDDLSLIREVESYISEYYCSDTFTVDSILKKTYTSYHRLNFLFKSIHGMTISEYIRNKRIEKSKEMIADNAKSISQIAYEIGYSSISNYILAFKKVYQITPGKYKKQIDNLA
;
A
#
# COMPACT_ATOMS: atom_id res chain seq x y z
N MET A 1 -11.26 -6.38 44.45
CA MET A 1 -11.38 -4.94 44.23
C MET A 1 -11.82 -4.79 42.77
N THR A 2 -13.11 -4.58 42.56
CA THR A 2 -13.78 -4.54 41.24
C THR A 2 -13.50 -3.19 40.63
N MET A 3 -12.60 -3.15 39.62
CA MET A 3 -12.47 -1.98 38.78
C MET A 3 -13.79 -1.76 38.02
N LYS A 4 -14.44 -0.66 38.28
CA LYS A 4 -15.52 -0.14 37.44
C LYS A 4 -14.95 0.11 36.06
N SER A 5 -15.43 -0.64 35.07
CA SER A 5 -15.16 -0.41 33.65
C SER A 5 -15.75 0.95 33.25
N GLN A 6 -14.94 1.99 33.21
CA GLN A 6 -15.26 3.10 32.32
C GLN A 6 -15.07 2.56 30.91
N ASP A 7 -16.11 2.59 30.10
CA ASP A 7 -16.02 2.21 28.68
C ASP A 7 -15.01 3.12 28.00
N PRO A 8 -13.87 2.58 27.54
CA PRO A 8 -12.78 3.40 27.02
C PRO A 8 -13.03 3.95 25.60
N ILE A 9 -14.18 3.63 25.00
CA ILE A 9 -14.55 4.08 23.65
C ILE A 9 -15.75 5.02 23.75
N HIS A 10 -15.55 6.29 23.37
CA HIS A 10 -16.64 7.25 23.21
C HIS A 10 -17.28 7.05 21.83
N GLN A 11 -18.57 6.66 21.84
CA GLN A 11 -19.37 6.48 20.63
C GLN A 11 -20.55 7.46 20.61
N LYS A 12 -20.77 8.09 19.47
CA LYS A 12 -21.97 8.89 19.14
C LYS A 12 -22.73 8.29 17.95
N THR A 13 -22.88 6.98 17.88
CA THR A 13 -23.56 6.31 16.75
C THR A 13 -24.63 5.36 17.22
N ASP A 14 -25.70 5.22 16.42
CA ASP A 14 -26.79 4.25 16.62
C ASP A 14 -26.40 2.80 16.27
N ALA A 15 -25.12 2.56 15.93
CA ALA A 15 -24.64 1.26 15.47
C ALA A 15 -24.18 0.37 16.61
N ALA A 16 -24.45 -0.93 16.51
CA ALA A 16 -23.88 -1.95 17.38
C ALA A 16 -22.36 -2.00 17.20
N LEU A 17 -21.62 -1.41 18.12
CA LEU A 17 -20.17 -1.50 18.17
C LEU A 17 -19.79 -2.76 18.95
N HIS A 18 -19.18 -3.72 18.25
CA HIS A 18 -18.55 -4.86 18.90
C HIS A 18 -17.07 -4.55 19.12
N TRP A 19 -16.68 -4.42 20.39
CA TRP A 19 -15.27 -4.27 20.74
C TRP A 19 -14.91 -5.21 21.89
N GLN A 20 -13.65 -5.62 21.91
CA GLN A 20 -13.09 -6.45 22.96
C GLN A 20 -11.66 -6.02 23.23
N LEU A 21 -11.35 -5.78 24.52
CA LEU A 21 -9.98 -5.53 24.98
C LEU A 21 -9.41 -6.83 25.56
N LEU A 22 -8.22 -7.21 25.12
CA LEU A 22 -7.49 -8.36 25.61
C LEU A 22 -6.11 -7.94 26.12
N PRO A 23 -5.76 -8.22 27.38
CA PRO A 23 -4.39 -8.18 27.81
C PRO A 23 -3.62 -9.30 27.11
N LEU A 24 -2.53 -8.94 26.46
CA LEU A 24 -1.61 -9.89 25.85
C LEU A 24 -0.46 -10.19 26.83
N PRO A 25 0.19 -11.36 26.72
CA PRO A 25 1.44 -11.62 27.44
C PRO A 25 2.46 -10.48 27.25
N VAL A 26 3.39 -10.38 28.18
CA VAL A 26 4.47 -9.35 28.20
C VAL A 26 3.98 -7.89 28.27
N GLY A 27 2.79 -7.65 28.79
CA GLY A 27 2.30 -6.29 29.09
C GLY A 27 1.70 -5.53 27.90
N LEU A 28 1.63 -6.14 26.72
CA LEU A 28 0.91 -5.56 25.59
C LEU A 28 -0.60 -5.65 25.80
N GLN A 29 -1.35 -4.76 25.16
CA GLN A 29 -2.82 -4.83 25.14
C GLN A 29 -3.30 -4.74 23.69
N ALA A 30 -4.33 -5.49 23.35
CA ALA A 30 -4.93 -5.41 22.03
C ALA A 30 -6.45 -5.25 22.13
N ALA A 31 -7.02 -4.47 21.22
CA ALA A 31 -8.46 -4.33 21.06
C ALA A 31 -8.87 -4.63 19.62
N ALA A 32 -9.94 -5.40 19.46
CA ALA A 32 -10.57 -5.60 18.16
C ALA A 32 -11.89 -4.82 18.14
N ILE A 33 -12.14 -4.16 17.01
CA ILE A 33 -13.34 -3.35 16.78
C ILE A 33 -13.95 -3.77 15.45
N ARG A 34 -15.27 -4.04 15.46
CA ARG A 34 -16.06 -4.22 14.25
C ARG A 34 -17.37 -3.47 14.35
N THR A 35 -17.77 -2.81 13.29
CA THR A 35 -19.07 -2.18 13.17
C THR A 35 -19.55 -2.19 11.71
N THR A 36 -20.87 -2.21 11.57
CA THR A 36 -21.56 -1.90 10.31
C THR A 36 -22.60 -0.85 10.65
N ALA A 37 -22.51 0.32 10.04
CA ALA A 37 -23.33 1.47 10.40
C ALA A 37 -23.64 2.31 9.15
N ASP A 38 -24.72 3.07 9.22
CA ASP A 38 -25.07 4.06 8.19
C ASP A 38 -24.21 5.33 8.31
N ASN A 39 -23.62 5.56 9.48
CA ASN A 39 -22.60 6.57 9.74
C ASN A 39 -21.68 6.06 10.86
N CYS A 40 -20.48 6.64 10.97
CA CYS A 40 -19.51 6.29 12.00
C CYS A 40 -18.88 7.55 12.56
N ASP A 41 -18.99 7.70 13.89
CA ASP A 41 -18.20 8.67 14.67
C ASP A 41 -17.60 7.88 15.84
N LEU A 42 -16.37 7.44 15.66
CA LEU A 42 -15.66 6.55 16.57
C LEU A 42 -14.35 7.19 17.01
N THR A 43 -14.15 7.30 18.32
CA THR A 43 -12.87 7.70 18.90
C THR A 43 -12.25 6.48 19.59
N LEU A 44 -10.99 6.18 19.25
CA LEU A 44 -10.28 5.06 19.88
C LEU A 44 -10.01 5.33 21.36
N PRO A 45 -9.91 4.25 22.18
CA PRO A 45 -9.71 4.37 23.60
C PRO A 45 -8.37 5.01 23.96
N ASP A 46 -8.39 5.78 25.03
CA ASP A 46 -7.19 6.12 25.77
C ASP A 46 -6.85 4.93 26.69
N PHE A 47 -5.66 4.38 26.55
CA PHE A 47 -5.19 3.27 27.38
C PHE A 47 -4.70 3.70 28.77
N GLY A 48 -4.74 5.00 29.08
CA GLY A 48 -4.42 5.56 30.41
C GLY A 48 -2.96 5.48 30.81
N GLU A 49 -2.08 4.99 29.93
CA GLU A 49 -0.65 4.84 30.13
C GLU A 49 0.14 5.46 28.98
N LYS A 50 1.37 5.87 29.27
CA LYS A 50 2.30 6.33 28.21
C LYS A 50 2.76 5.17 27.36
N GLY A 51 2.79 5.38 26.05
CA GLY A 51 3.21 4.37 25.08
C GLY A 51 2.88 4.74 23.67
N LEU A 52 2.81 3.74 22.81
CA LEU A 52 2.41 3.87 21.42
C LEU A 52 1.13 3.08 21.14
N THR A 53 0.31 3.62 20.27
CA THR A 53 -0.87 2.94 19.76
C THR A 53 -0.68 2.66 18.27
N LEU A 54 -0.71 1.38 17.91
CA LEU A 54 -0.66 0.91 16.53
C LEU A 54 -2.04 0.41 16.13
N THR A 55 -2.67 1.09 15.19
CA THR A 55 -4.03 0.80 14.75
C THR A 55 -4.03 0.31 13.31
N PHE A 56 -4.47 -0.91 13.09
CA PHE A 56 -4.70 -1.47 11.76
C PHE A 56 -6.18 -1.37 11.43
N ILE A 57 -6.50 -0.87 10.23
CA ILE A 57 -7.88 -0.67 9.79
C ILE A 57 -8.12 -1.29 8.43
N ASN A 58 -9.33 -1.79 8.26
CA ASN A 58 -9.90 -2.11 6.96
C ASN A 58 -11.39 -1.78 6.95
N TYR A 59 -11.90 -1.30 5.81
CA TYR A 59 -13.28 -0.86 5.72
C TYR A 59 -13.80 -0.91 4.29
N LYS A 60 -15.13 -0.84 4.16
CA LYS A 60 -15.85 -0.59 2.90
C LYS A 60 -16.74 0.63 3.10
N GLY A 61 -16.70 1.59 2.19
CA GLY A 61 -17.38 2.88 2.29
C GLY A 61 -16.37 4.02 2.22
N GLU A 62 -16.72 5.17 2.76
CA GLU A 62 -15.84 6.34 2.88
C GLU A 62 -15.48 6.57 4.35
N LEU A 63 -14.21 6.86 4.62
CA LEU A 63 -13.71 7.07 5.97
C LEU A 63 -12.75 8.25 6.01
N LEU A 64 -12.94 9.11 6.99
CA LEU A 64 -12.00 10.16 7.37
C LEU A 64 -11.31 9.78 8.69
N ILE A 65 -10.02 10.01 8.79
CA ILE A 65 -9.24 9.91 10.03
C ILE A 65 -8.67 11.28 10.32
N GLU A 66 -9.00 11.85 11.47
CA GLU A 66 -8.61 13.22 11.83
C GLU A 66 -8.95 14.24 10.72
N GLY A 67 -10.09 14.06 10.03
CA GLY A 67 -10.53 14.92 8.92
C GLY A 67 -9.86 14.62 7.56
N HIS A 68 -8.94 13.68 7.48
CA HIS A 68 -8.24 13.32 6.23
C HIS A 68 -8.80 12.03 5.63
N PRO A 69 -8.97 11.95 4.28
CA PRO A 69 -9.41 10.73 3.63
C PRO A 69 -8.47 9.54 3.91
N ALA A 70 -9.03 8.45 4.37
CA ALA A 70 -8.31 7.21 4.63
C ALA A 70 -8.26 6.29 3.39
N SER A 71 -7.41 5.26 3.45
CA SER A 71 -7.39 4.16 2.48
C SER A 71 -7.67 2.83 3.19
N PRO A 72 -8.43 1.91 2.60
CA PRO A 72 -8.60 0.58 3.17
C PRO A 72 -7.27 -0.16 3.29
N GLY A 73 -7.11 -0.96 4.33
CA GLY A 73 -5.92 -1.77 4.54
C GLY A 73 -4.69 -0.94 4.91
N MET A 74 -4.81 -0.08 5.94
CA MET A 74 -3.69 0.71 6.43
C MET A 74 -3.43 0.49 7.92
N GLY A 75 -2.19 0.72 8.33
CA GLY A 75 -1.76 0.84 9.72
C GLY A 75 -1.45 2.28 10.06
N LEU A 76 -1.76 2.67 11.28
CA LEU A 76 -1.49 3.99 11.85
C LEU A 76 -0.72 3.80 13.15
N LEU A 77 0.32 4.59 13.35
CA LEU A 77 1.06 4.66 14.61
C LEU A 77 0.93 6.05 15.19
N SER A 78 0.55 6.13 16.44
CA SER A 78 0.38 7.38 17.18
C SER A 78 0.91 7.22 18.61
N VAL A 79 1.14 8.34 19.29
CA VAL A 79 1.41 8.33 20.72
C VAL A 79 0.12 7.99 21.48
N ALA A 80 0.21 7.14 22.48
CA ALA A 80 -0.93 6.81 23.34
C ALA A 80 -1.37 8.05 24.14
N GLY A 81 -2.68 8.12 24.43
CA GLY A 81 -3.29 9.30 25.05
C GLY A 81 -3.75 10.35 24.03
N ARG A 82 -3.39 10.19 22.76
CA ARG A 82 -3.98 10.96 21.69
C ARG A 82 -5.19 10.20 21.11
N PRO A 83 -6.40 10.73 21.25
CA PRO A 83 -7.57 10.11 20.66
C PRO A 83 -7.43 10.15 19.12
N LEU A 84 -7.73 9.02 18.47
CA LEU A 84 -7.87 8.94 17.02
C LEU A 84 -9.35 8.91 16.67
N THR A 85 -9.79 9.85 15.86
CA THR A 85 -11.20 9.99 15.44
C THR A 85 -11.40 9.45 14.03
N PHE A 86 -12.38 8.58 13.88
CA PHE A 86 -12.81 7.96 12.64
C PHE A 86 -14.22 8.42 12.30
N LEU A 87 -14.39 9.09 11.17
CA LEU A 87 -15.65 9.67 10.75
C LEU A 87 -16.08 9.11 9.39
N SER A 88 -17.36 8.71 9.29
CA SER A 88 -18.01 8.39 8.03
C SER A 88 -19.41 8.99 8.00
N ALA A 89 -19.73 9.70 6.93
CA ALA A 89 -21.04 10.30 6.72
C ALA A 89 -22.02 9.38 5.97
N GLY A 90 -21.59 8.19 5.56
CA GLY A 90 -22.39 7.22 4.81
C GLY A 90 -22.18 5.79 5.30
N PRO A 91 -22.87 4.82 4.68
CA PRO A 91 -22.78 3.42 5.07
C PRO A 91 -21.35 2.90 5.10
N ILE A 92 -20.94 2.30 6.19
CA ILE A 92 -19.59 1.77 6.38
C ILE A 92 -19.59 0.39 7.02
N GLN A 93 -18.73 -0.49 6.53
CA GLN A 93 -18.29 -1.70 7.23
C GLN A 93 -16.87 -1.45 7.70
N PHE A 94 -16.64 -1.35 8.98
CA PHE A 94 -15.36 -1.00 9.58
C PHE A 94 -14.84 -2.12 10.48
N SER A 95 -13.55 -2.40 10.38
CA SER A 95 -12.83 -3.32 11.24
C SER A 95 -11.49 -2.71 11.63
N ALA A 96 -11.16 -2.77 12.91
CA ALA A 96 -9.86 -2.32 13.41
C ALA A 96 -9.27 -3.32 14.40
N LEU A 97 -7.94 -3.40 14.40
CA LEU A 97 -7.12 -4.03 15.43
C LEU A 97 -6.22 -2.96 16.01
N VAL A 98 -6.38 -2.67 17.28
CA VAL A 98 -5.59 -1.69 18.00
C VAL A 98 -4.63 -2.43 18.91
N LEU A 99 -3.33 -2.14 18.80
CA LEU A 99 -2.28 -2.67 19.65
C LEU A 99 -1.70 -1.52 20.48
N PHE A 100 -1.80 -1.61 21.77
CA PHE A 100 -1.13 -0.70 22.69
C PHE A 100 0.20 -1.29 23.14
N VAL A 101 1.27 -0.49 23.02
CA VAL A 101 2.63 -0.82 23.39
C VAL A 101 3.09 0.15 24.48
N PRO A 102 3.15 -0.28 25.75
CA PRO A 102 3.51 0.61 26.84
C PRO A 102 4.99 1.05 26.76
N SER A 103 5.29 2.24 27.26
CA SER A 103 6.67 2.78 27.27
C SER A 103 7.67 1.87 27.99
N SER A 104 7.23 1.13 29.00
CA SER A 104 8.07 0.12 29.67
C SER A 104 8.51 -1.00 28.73
N TRP A 105 7.63 -1.46 27.85
CA TRP A 105 7.93 -2.47 26.84
C TRP A 105 8.88 -1.92 25.78
N ILE A 106 8.63 -0.68 25.32
CA ILE A 106 9.47 0.04 24.37
C ILE A 106 10.90 0.15 24.91
N GLY A 107 11.05 0.57 26.16
CA GLY A 107 12.36 0.71 26.81
C GLY A 107 13.14 -0.60 26.92
N LEU A 108 12.45 -1.74 27.03
CA LEU A 108 13.09 -3.06 27.11
C LEU A 108 13.49 -3.65 25.75
N PHE A 109 12.67 -3.45 24.71
CA PHE A 109 12.80 -4.18 23.45
C PHE A 109 13.15 -3.33 22.25
N LEU A 110 12.89 -2.01 22.29
CA LEU A 110 13.06 -1.12 21.13
C LEU A 110 14.04 0.03 21.34
N LYS A 111 14.52 0.27 22.58
CA LYS A 111 15.35 1.42 22.92
C LYS A 111 16.59 1.58 22.02
N ASP A 112 17.22 0.47 21.66
CA ASP A 112 18.45 0.46 20.85
C ASP A 112 18.18 0.25 19.34
N ASN A 113 16.90 0.22 18.94
CA ASN A 113 16.53 0.07 17.53
C ASN A 113 16.64 1.43 16.82
N ALA A 114 17.61 1.56 15.90
CA ALA A 114 17.87 2.81 15.19
C ALA A 114 16.69 3.31 14.34
N GLN A 115 15.81 2.42 13.88
CA GLN A 115 14.61 2.82 13.15
C GLN A 115 13.54 3.33 14.11
N PHE A 116 13.40 2.69 15.26
CA PHE A 116 12.47 3.12 16.29
C PHE A 116 12.80 4.53 16.80
N VAL A 117 14.06 4.85 17.04
CA VAL A 117 14.50 6.20 17.44
C VAL A 117 14.06 7.27 16.44
N LYS A 118 14.13 6.98 15.14
CA LYS A 118 13.65 7.89 14.11
C LYS A 118 12.13 8.05 14.13
N ILE A 119 11.41 6.97 14.37
CA ILE A 119 9.94 6.97 14.49
C ILE A 119 9.53 7.80 15.71
N GLU A 120 10.18 7.59 16.85
CA GLU A 120 9.91 8.31 18.09
C GLU A 120 10.12 9.82 17.90
N GLN A 121 11.21 10.25 17.27
CA GLN A 121 11.45 11.65 16.93
C GLN A 121 10.32 12.26 16.08
N VAL A 122 9.85 11.54 15.06
CA VAL A 122 8.73 12.02 14.21
C VAL A 122 7.43 12.11 14.99
N LEU A 123 7.17 11.19 15.92
CA LEU A 123 5.95 11.17 16.74
C LEU A 123 5.95 12.26 17.82
N GLU A 124 7.14 12.67 18.31
CA GLU A 124 7.30 13.77 19.28
C GLU A 124 7.05 15.14 18.66
N GLU A 125 7.26 15.29 17.33
CA GLU A 125 6.92 16.50 16.59
C GLU A 125 5.40 16.61 16.46
N GLU A 126 4.78 17.44 17.31
CA GLU A 126 3.38 17.89 17.33
C GLU A 126 2.35 16.95 16.68
N GLY A 127 2.05 15.88 17.39
CA GLY A 127 0.84 15.11 17.09
C GLY A 127 0.83 14.36 15.75
N ASN A 128 1.98 14.04 15.21
CA ASN A 128 2.09 13.28 13.97
C ASN A 128 1.52 11.87 14.12
N ILE A 129 0.81 11.43 13.08
CA ILE A 129 0.38 10.04 12.90
C ILE A 129 1.18 9.49 11.74
N ILE A 130 1.90 8.42 11.99
CA ILE A 130 2.65 7.72 10.95
C ILE A 130 1.74 6.67 10.32
N THR A 131 1.69 6.61 9.00
CA THR A 131 0.84 5.65 8.29
C THR A 131 1.67 4.71 7.42
N SER A 132 1.17 3.50 7.26
CA SER A 132 1.73 2.50 6.35
C SER A 132 0.61 1.70 5.69
N ARG A 133 0.74 1.36 4.42
CA ARG A 133 -0.21 0.50 3.73
C ARG A 133 0.10 -0.95 4.03
N LEU A 134 -0.94 -1.75 4.27
CA LEU A 134 -0.80 -3.18 4.53
C LEU A 134 -0.76 -3.95 3.21
N GLY A 135 0.27 -4.76 3.02
CA GLY A 135 0.36 -5.73 1.94
C GLY A 135 -0.51 -6.97 2.18
N ARG A 136 -0.52 -7.91 1.24
CA ARG A 136 -1.36 -9.14 1.33
C ARG A 136 -1.06 -9.96 2.59
N ARG A 137 0.22 -10.12 2.94
CA ARG A 137 0.64 -10.87 4.13
C ARG A 137 0.13 -10.20 5.40
N GLN A 138 0.28 -8.88 5.53
CA GLN A 138 -0.16 -8.11 6.69
C GLN A 138 -1.68 -8.10 6.80
N MET A 139 -2.40 -7.99 5.69
CA MET A 139 -3.85 -8.12 5.66
C MET A 139 -4.32 -9.51 6.10
N SER A 140 -3.60 -10.57 5.74
CA SER A 140 -3.87 -11.93 6.24
C SER A 140 -3.66 -12.05 7.74
N LEU A 141 -2.56 -11.51 8.28
CA LEU A 141 -2.28 -11.48 9.72
C LEU A 141 -3.33 -10.67 10.49
N PHE A 142 -3.71 -9.51 9.97
CA PHE A 142 -4.78 -8.67 10.52
C PHE A 142 -6.12 -9.41 10.57
N SER A 143 -6.52 -10.03 9.45
CA SER A 143 -7.76 -10.79 9.37
C SER A 143 -7.75 -12.00 10.31
N ALA A 144 -6.63 -12.72 10.39
CA ALA A 144 -6.47 -13.85 11.31
C ALA A 144 -6.54 -13.40 12.77
N ALA A 145 -5.91 -12.27 13.12
CA ALA A 145 -6.00 -11.73 14.48
C ALA A 145 -7.46 -11.41 14.84
N LEU A 146 -8.20 -10.70 13.97
CA LEU A 146 -9.61 -10.39 14.21
C LEU A 146 -10.47 -11.65 14.36
N THR A 147 -10.26 -12.68 13.55
CA THR A 147 -11.00 -13.96 13.67
C THR A 147 -10.70 -14.65 14.99
N HIS A 148 -9.46 -14.62 15.45
CA HIS A 148 -9.09 -15.21 16.74
C HIS A 148 -9.67 -14.44 17.94
N PHE A 149 -9.87 -13.14 17.85
CA PHE A 149 -10.58 -12.36 18.85
C PHE A 149 -12.01 -12.82 19.04
N GLU A 150 -12.68 -13.23 17.97
CA GLU A 150 -14.07 -13.70 18.00
C GLU A 150 -14.21 -15.15 18.52
N SER A 151 -13.15 -15.96 18.35
CA SER A 151 -13.23 -17.43 18.54
C SER A 151 -12.97 -17.91 19.96
N ASN A 152 -12.76 -17.03 20.96
CA ASN A 152 -12.47 -17.37 22.34
C ASN A 152 -11.00 -17.22 22.80
N ARG A 153 -10.81 -17.03 24.12
CA ARG A 153 -9.52 -16.73 24.80
C ARG A 153 -8.40 -17.77 24.61
N ASP A 154 -8.68 -18.92 24.04
CA ASP A 154 -7.71 -20.01 23.85
C ASP A 154 -6.63 -19.70 22.78
N HIS A 155 -6.76 -18.55 22.07
CA HIS A 155 -5.85 -18.16 21.00
C HIS A 155 -4.99 -16.93 21.31
N LEU A 156 -4.83 -16.54 22.58
CA LEU A 156 -4.06 -15.34 22.99
C LEU A 156 -2.64 -15.32 22.41
N LEU A 157 -1.94 -16.44 22.39
CA LEU A 157 -0.59 -16.52 21.80
C LEU A 157 -0.60 -16.29 20.29
N ARG A 158 -1.64 -16.73 19.58
CA ARG A 158 -1.78 -16.50 18.14
C ARG A 158 -2.09 -15.03 17.85
N ILE A 159 -2.97 -14.42 18.63
CA ILE A 159 -3.27 -12.98 18.55
C ILE A 159 -1.99 -12.18 18.80
N GLN A 160 -1.24 -12.53 19.85
CA GLN A 160 0.03 -11.87 20.17
C GLN A 160 1.05 -12.03 19.05
N ASN A 161 1.26 -13.22 18.51
CA ASN A 161 2.22 -13.45 17.43
C ASN A 161 1.85 -12.67 16.17
N ASN A 162 0.57 -12.62 15.81
CA ASN A 162 0.10 -11.82 14.69
C ASN A 162 0.29 -10.32 14.96
N ALA A 163 -0.02 -9.85 16.15
CA ALA A 163 0.17 -8.46 16.56
C ALA A 163 1.64 -8.04 16.57
N LEU A 164 2.54 -8.89 17.09
CA LEU A 164 3.98 -8.65 17.07
C LEU A 164 4.55 -8.65 15.63
N SER A 165 4.08 -9.55 14.77
CA SER A 165 4.47 -9.56 13.36
C SER A 165 3.99 -8.31 12.61
N LEU A 166 2.83 -7.77 12.95
CA LEU A 166 2.34 -6.51 12.42
C LEU A 166 3.12 -5.31 12.97
N LEU A 167 3.49 -5.34 14.25
CA LEU A 167 4.36 -4.33 14.87
C LEU A 167 5.75 -4.33 14.21
N GLU A 168 6.38 -5.50 14.07
CA GLU A 168 7.66 -5.66 13.38
C GLU A 168 7.61 -5.11 11.96
N PHE A 169 6.58 -5.48 11.19
CA PHE A 169 6.35 -4.93 9.86
C PHE A 169 6.31 -3.40 9.90
N PHE A 170 5.57 -2.82 10.85
CA PHE A 170 5.45 -1.38 10.96
C PHE A 170 6.78 -0.71 11.31
N LEU A 171 7.58 -1.32 12.20
CA LEU A 171 8.89 -0.79 12.61
C LEU A 171 9.97 -0.95 11.54
N THR A 172 9.84 -1.91 10.62
CA THR A 172 10.85 -2.20 9.58
C THR A 172 10.59 -1.50 8.25
N ASN A 173 9.37 -1.02 8.00
CA ASN A 173 9.03 -0.32 6.76
C ASN A 173 9.29 1.18 6.85
N ARG A 174 9.52 1.80 5.68
CA ARG A 174 9.57 3.27 5.58
C ARG A 174 8.17 3.85 5.72
N HIS A 175 8.03 4.81 6.61
CA HIS A 175 6.75 5.39 7.01
C HIS A 175 6.48 6.71 6.30
N ARG A 176 5.17 6.98 6.08
CA ARG A 176 4.66 8.30 5.67
C ARG A 176 4.08 9.02 6.86
N SER A 177 4.39 10.30 7.00
CA SER A 177 3.64 11.18 7.88
C SER A 177 2.32 11.60 7.20
N LEU A 178 1.19 11.61 7.94
CA LEU A 178 -0.09 12.13 7.44
C LEU A 178 -0.03 13.63 7.08
N LEU A 179 0.93 14.35 7.64
CA LEU A 179 1.08 15.80 7.49
C LEU A 179 2.20 16.22 6.54
N GLY A 180 3.04 15.30 6.06
CA GLY A 180 4.17 15.58 5.18
C GLY A 180 4.15 14.75 3.91
N VAL A 181 3.70 15.32 2.82
CA VAL A 181 3.66 14.67 1.51
C VAL A 181 5.06 14.53 0.94
N ASN A 182 5.54 13.30 0.81
CA ASN A 182 6.54 12.98 -0.22
C ASN A 182 6.17 11.67 -0.91
N PRO A 183 5.65 11.71 -2.14
CA PRO A 183 5.15 10.52 -2.85
C PRO A 183 6.23 9.52 -3.27
N ALA A 184 7.51 9.85 -3.09
CA ALA A 184 8.62 9.08 -3.65
C ALA A 184 9.07 7.86 -2.81
N SER A 185 8.50 7.62 -1.61
CA SER A 185 9.00 6.60 -0.66
C SER A 185 8.16 5.32 -0.54
N ASP A 186 7.19 5.10 -1.43
CA ASP A 186 6.17 4.03 -1.28
C ASP A 186 6.52 2.65 -1.86
N ILE A 187 7.76 2.42 -2.28
CA ILE A 187 8.11 1.22 -3.08
C ILE A 187 8.91 0.18 -2.30
N ASP A 188 9.02 0.30 -1.00
CA ASP A 188 9.81 -0.67 -0.20
C ASP A 188 8.98 -1.83 0.39
N ASN A 189 7.74 -2.02 -0.04
CA ASN A 189 7.00 -3.22 0.30
C ASN A 189 7.43 -4.34 -0.66
N GLU A 190 7.93 -5.47 -0.13
CA GLU A 190 8.34 -6.64 -0.90
C GLU A 190 7.22 -7.12 -1.85
N ASP A 191 5.94 -6.91 -1.46
CA ASP A 191 4.78 -7.17 -2.31
C ASP A 191 4.72 -6.22 -3.53
N ASP A 192 5.09 -4.96 -3.39
CA ASP A 192 5.11 -3.99 -4.50
C ASP A 192 6.28 -4.26 -5.44
N LEU A 193 7.45 -4.61 -4.89
CA LEU A 193 8.59 -5.05 -5.69
C LEU A 193 8.30 -6.37 -6.40
N SER A 194 7.64 -7.31 -5.72
CA SER A 194 7.22 -8.57 -6.34
C SER A 194 6.17 -8.37 -7.42
N LEU A 195 5.20 -7.47 -7.19
CA LEU A 195 4.20 -7.08 -8.18
C LEU A 195 4.86 -6.44 -9.41
N ILE A 196 5.81 -5.53 -9.21
CA ILE A 196 6.52 -4.89 -10.34
C ILE A 196 7.33 -5.93 -11.11
N ARG A 197 8.06 -6.84 -10.46
CA ARG A 197 8.81 -7.91 -11.12
C ARG A 197 7.88 -8.83 -11.92
N GLU A 198 6.72 -9.20 -11.36
CA GLU A 198 5.71 -9.99 -12.06
C GLU A 198 5.21 -9.26 -13.31
N VAL A 199 4.90 -7.96 -13.18
CA VAL A 199 4.43 -7.13 -14.30
C VAL A 199 5.52 -6.93 -15.34
N GLU A 200 6.77 -6.68 -14.96
CA GLU A 200 7.91 -6.57 -15.88
C GLU A 200 8.16 -7.86 -16.65
N SER A 201 8.10 -9.00 -15.97
CA SER A 201 8.20 -10.32 -16.59
C SER A 201 7.07 -10.52 -17.61
N TYR A 202 5.83 -10.19 -17.22
CA TYR A 202 4.68 -10.30 -18.11
C TYR A 202 4.75 -9.35 -19.30
N ILE A 203 5.21 -8.12 -19.09
CA ILE A 203 5.47 -7.18 -20.19
C ILE A 203 6.54 -7.77 -21.10
N SER A 204 7.67 -8.24 -20.57
CA SER A 204 8.79 -8.75 -21.36
C SER A 204 8.42 -9.94 -22.24
N GLU A 205 7.46 -10.75 -21.81
CA GLU A 205 6.95 -11.91 -22.55
C GLU A 205 5.95 -11.52 -23.65
N TYR A 206 5.06 -10.53 -23.37
CA TYR A 206 3.89 -10.28 -24.21
C TYR A 206 3.82 -8.91 -24.87
N TYR A 207 4.79 -8.00 -24.65
CA TYR A 207 4.69 -6.59 -25.11
C TYR A 207 4.55 -6.42 -26.63
N CYS A 208 5.00 -7.39 -27.44
CA CYS A 208 4.84 -7.39 -28.88
C CYS A 208 3.48 -7.89 -29.38
N SER A 209 2.66 -8.51 -28.52
CA SER A 209 1.34 -8.99 -28.92
C SER A 209 0.38 -7.81 -29.17
N ASP A 210 -0.39 -7.90 -30.23
CA ASP A 210 -1.45 -6.93 -30.57
C ASP A 210 -2.60 -6.91 -29.55
N THR A 211 -2.83 -8.04 -28.87
CA THR A 211 -3.85 -8.20 -27.81
C THR A 211 -3.34 -7.75 -26.43
N PHE A 212 -2.04 -7.42 -26.32
CA PHE A 212 -1.46 -7.02 -25.03
C PHE A 212 -1.78 -5.58 -24.69
N THR A 213 -2.54 -5.40 -23.64
CA THR A 213 -3.01 -4.10 -23.12
C THR A 213 -2.71 -3.94 -21.63
N VAL A 214 -2.76 -2.72 -21.13
CA VAL A 214 -2.66 -2.48 -19.68
C VAL A 214 -3.78 -3.19 -18.92
N ASP A 215 -4.99 -3.28 -19.51
CA ASP A 215 -6.12 -3.99 -18.90
C ASP A 215 -5.84 -5.50 -18.71
N SER A 216 -5.09 -6.13 -19.61
CA SER A 216 -4.67 -7.53 -19.43
C SER A 216 -3.76 -7.71 -18.22
N ILE A 217 -2.90 -6.74 -17.96
CA ILE A 217 -2.03 -6.71 -16.77
C ILE A 217 -2.87 -6.54 -15.50
N LEU A 218 -3.80 -5.57 -15.51
CA LEU A 218 -4.67 -5.30 -14.34
C LEU A 218 -5.51 -6.52 -13.96
N LYS A 219 -6.05 -7.24 -14.96
CA LYS A 219 -6.81 -8.47 -14.75
C LYS A 219 -5.95 -9.58 -14.16
N LYS A 220 -4.70 -9.74 -14.64
CA LYS A 220 -3.78 -10.76 -14.15
C LYS A 220 -3.32 -10.49 -12.71
N THR A 221 -3.01 -9.25 -12.40
CA THR A 221 -2.42 -8.86 -11.11
C THR A 221 -3.44 -8.42 -10.06
N TYR A 222 -4.72 -8.34 -10.42
CA TYR A 222 -5.80 -7.87 -9.54
C TYR A 222 -5.50 -6.51 -8.89
N THR A 223 -4.76 -5.65 -9.61
CA THR A 223 -4.38 -4.33 -9.11
C THR A 223 -5.09 -3.20 -9.87
N SER A 224 -5.18 -2.01 -9.30
CA SER A 224 -5.80 -0.87 -9.97
C SER A 224 -4.79 -0.17 -10.90
N TYR A 225 -5.31 0.43 -12.00
CA TYR A 225 -4.51 1.24 -12.92
C TYR A 225 -3.73 2.35 -12.21
N HIS A 226 -4.38 3.01 -11.25
CA HIS A 226 -3.77 4.10 -10.49
C HIS A 226 -2.57 3.63 -9.66
N ARG A 227 -2.71 2.49 -8.95
CA ARG A 227 -1.61 1.90 -8.18
C ARG A 227 -0.46 1.48 -9.07
N LEU A 228 -0.76 0.78 -10.17
CA LEU A 228 0.27 0.30 -11.08
C LEU A 228 1.06 1.45 -11.71
N ASN A 229 0.37 2.51 -12.17
CA ASN A 229 1.03 3.70 -12.67
C ASN A 229 1.86 4.44 -11.62
N PHE A 230 1.38 4.49 -10.39
CA PHE A 230 2.14 5.07 -9.29
C PHE A 230 3.45 4.33 -9.09
N LEU A 231 3.41 2.99 -8.99
CA LEU A 231 4.59 2.15 -8.81
C LEU A 231 5.57 2.28 -9.98
N PHE A 232 5.08 2.26 -11.23
CA PHE A 232 5.92 2.43 -12.41
C PHE A 232 6.59 3.81 -12.48
N LYS A 233 5.86 4.88 -12.15
CA LYS A 233 6.44 6.23 -12.08
C LYS A 233 7.52 6.34 -11.01
N SER A 234 7.33 5.70 -9.89
CA SER A 234 8.27 5.76 -8.77
C SER A 234 9.54 4.95 -9.04
N ILE A 235 9.45 3.78 -9.72
CA ILE A 235 10.63 2.92 -10.02
C ILE A 235 11.28 3.34 -11.32
N HIS A 236 10.51 3.56 -12.39
CA HIS A 236 11.02 3.76 -13.75
C HIS A 236 10.95 5.23 -14.21
N GLY A 237 10.39 6.14 -13.39
CA GLY A 237 10.20 7.55 -13.77
C GLY A 237 9.14 7.78 -14.86
N MET A 238 8.37 6.75 -15.24
CA MET A 238 7.40 6.80 -16.34
C MET A 238 6.17 5.95 -16.04
N THR A 239 5.06 6.23 -16.73
CA THR A 239 3.84 5.42 -16.62
C THR A 239 4.05 4.02 -17.22
N ILE A 240 3.22 3.04 -16.81
CA ILE A 240 3.26 1.69 -17.38
C ILE A 240 3.02 1.70 -18.90
N SER A 241 2.12 2.56 -19.39
CA SER A 241 1.88 2.73 -20.83
C SER A 241 3.10 3.27 -21.57
N GLU A 242 3.85 4.18 -20.96
CA GLU A 242 5.11 4.69 -21.51
C GLU A 242 6.21 3.63 -21.48
N TYR A 243 6.27 2.84 -20.44
CA TYR A 243 7.22 1.73 -20.32
C TYR A 243 7.01 0.69 -21.44
N ILE A 244 5.77 0.23 -21.63
CA ILE A 244 5.41 -0.71 -22.71
C ILE A 244 5.74 -0.11 -24.08
N ARG A 245 5.35 1.15 -24.31
CA ARG A 245 5.66 1.85 -25.56
C ARG A 245 7.16 1.90 -25.83
N ASN A 246 7.96 2.27 -24.85
CA ASN A 246 9.42 2.37 -25.00
C ASN A 246 10.04 1.02 -25.34
N LYS A 247 9.61 -0.07 -24.68
CA LYS A 247 10.03 -1.45 -24.98
C LYS A 247 9.73 -1.84 -26.43
N ARG A 248 8.52 -1.54 -26.92
CA ARG A 248 8.13 -1.76 -28.31
C ARG A 248 9.02 -0.98 -29.29
N ILE A 249 9.30 0.28 -28.99
CA ILE A 249 10.12 1.15 -29.83
C ILE A 249 11.60 0.72 -29.82
N GLU A 250 12.14 0.29 -28.69
CA GLU A 250 13.48 -0.30 -28.60
C GLU A 250 13.59 -1.54 -29.50
N LYS A 251 12.62 -2.45 -29.40
CA LYS A 251 12.59 -3.66 -30.23
C LYS A 251 12.51 -3.32 -31.73
N SER A 252 11.71 -2.32 -32.09
CA SER A 252 11.62 -1.87 -33.48
C SER A 252 12.95 -1.35 -34.03
N LYS A 253 13.75 -0.69 -33.20
CA LYS A 253 15.08 -0.21 -33.58
C LYS A 253 16.03 -1.35 -33.97
N GLU A 254 16.02 -2.44 -33.18
CA GLU A 254 16.78 -3.66 -33.49
C GLU A 254 16.32 -4.26 -34.82
N MET A 255 15.00 -4.40 -35.00
CA MET A 255 14.43 -4.98 -36.24
C MET A 255 14.67 -4.12 -37.48
N ILE A 256 14.76 -2.79 -37.35
CA ILE A 256 15.14 -1.91 -38.44
C ILE A 256 16.60 -2.15 -38.80
N ALA A 257 17.50 -2.34 -37.81
CA ALA A 257 18.91 -2.59 -38.03
C ALA A 257 19.17 -3.92 -38.75
N ASP A 258 18.36 -4.95 -38.45
CA ASP A 258 18.45 -6.25 -39.15
C ASP A 258 18.02 -6.18 -40.63
N ASN A 259 17.42 -5.09 -41.05
CA ASN A 259 17.00 -4.74 -42.42
C ASN A 259 16.14 -5.79 -43.17
N ALA A 260 15.64 -6.83 -42.47
CA ALA A 260 14.91 -7.93 -43.06
C ALA A 260 13.44 -7.59 -43.39
N LYS A 261 12.89 -6.53 -42.78
CA LYS A 261 11.43 -6.23 -42.80
C LYS A 261 11.16 -4.78 -43.21
N SER A 262 9.98 -4.56 -43.77
CA SER A 262 9.47 -3.22 -44.04
C SER A 262 9.04 -2.53 -42.75
N ILE A 263 9.02 -1.19 -42.73
CA ILE A 263 8.57 -0.37 -41.60
C ILE A 263 7.15 -0.74 -41.18
N SER A 264 6.26 -1.08 -42.12
CA SER A 264 4.88 -1.49 -41.85
C SER A 264 4.84 -2.85 -41.18
N GLN A 265 5.62 -3.83 -41.63
CA GLN A 265 5.71 -5.15 -41.00
C GLN A 265 6.22 -5.05 -39.56
N ILE A 266 7.27 -4.25 -39.34
CA ILE A 266 7.82 -4.00 -38.00
C ILE A 266 6.76 -3.41 -37.08
N ALA A 267 6.00 -2.39 -37.55
CA ALA A 267 4.93 -1.77 -36.77
C ALA A 267 3.91 -2.80 -36.22
N TYR A 268 3.42 -3.68 -37.08
CA TYR A 268 2.45 -4.71 -36.69
C TYR A 268 3.08 -5.75 -35.74
N GLU A 269 4.31 -6.18 -36.04
CA GLU A 269 4.98 -7.22 -35.26
C GLU A 269 5.32 -6.78 -33.81
N ILE A 270 5.52 -5.49 -33.59
CA ILE A 270 5.72 -4.94 -32.25
C ILE A 270 4.39 -4.52 -31.57
N GLY A 271 3.26 -4.91 -32.12
CA GLY A 271 1.94 -4.75 -31.52
C GLY A 271 1.27 -3.39 -31.74
N TYR A 272 1.60 -2.66 -32.81
CA TYR A 272 0.86 -1.47 -33.22
C TYR A 272 -0.23 -1.83 -34.25
N SER A 273 -1.47 -1.45 -33.98
CA SER A 273 -2.59 -1.58 -34.91
C SER A 273 -2.56 -0.52 -36.02
N SER A 274 -1.76 0.54 -35.89
CA SER A 274 -1.65 1.64 -36.82
C SER A 274 -0.19 2.04 -37.06
N ILE A 275 0.23 2.05 -38.32
CA ILE A 275 1.56 2.49 -38.75
C ILE A 275 1.80 3.95 -38.37
N SER A 276 0.79 4.80 -38.50
CA SER A 276 0.89 6.23 -38.12
C SER A 276 1.21 6.42 -36.65
N ASN A 277 0.54 5.66 -35.76
CA ASN A 277 0.79 5.69 -34.33
C ASN A 277 2.21 5.21 -33.97
N TYR A 278 2.68 4.16 -34.67
CA TYR A 278 4.06 3.70 -34.56
C TYR A 278 5.07 4.77 -34.95
N ILE A 279 4.88 5.41 -36.12
CA ILE A 279 5.78 6.46 -36.62
C ILE A 279 5.86 7.63 -35.62
N LEU A 280 4.73 8.06 -35.08
CA LEU A 280 4.66 9.12 -34.07
C LEU A 280 5.38 8.71 -32.78
N ALA A 281 5.16 7.50 -32.30
CA ALA A 281 5.80 6.97 -31.10
C ALA A 281 7.32 6.87 -31.28
N PHE A 282 7.80 6.33 -32.39
CA PHE A 282 9.23 6.23 -32.73
C PHE A 282 9.88 7.62 -32.80
N LYS A 283 9.22 8.57 -33.49
CA LYS A 283 9.70 9.95 -33.60
C LYS A 283 9.76 10.64 -32.23
N LYS A 284 8.81 10.32 -31.34
CA LYS A 284 8.80 10.87 -29.97
C LYS A 284 10.02 10.41 -29.17
N VAL A 285 10.46 9.15 -29.35
CA VAL A 285 11.61 8.58 -28.62
C VAL A 285 12.94 8.99 -29.25
N TYR A 286 13.07 8.85 -30.56
CA TYR A 286 14.36 9.03 -31.26
C TYR A 286 14.49 10.35 -32.04
N GLN A 287 13.49 11.24 -32.01
CA GLN A 287 13.42 12.54 -32.69
C GLN A 287 13.48 12.47 -34.22
N ILE A 288 13.53 11.27 -34.80
CA ILE A 288 13.50 11.01 -36.27
C ILE A 288 12.45 9.94 -36.57
N THR A 289 11.98 9.88 -37.82
CA THR A 289 11.04 8.84 -38.24
C THR A 289 11.74 7.50 -38.48
N PRO A 290 11.05 6.34 -38.34
CA PRO A 290 11.64 5.02 -38.60
C PRO A 290 12.25 4.90 -40.01
N GLY A 291 11.59 5.48 -41.01
CA GLY A 291 12.11 5.48 -42.39
C GLY A 291 13.38 6.29 -42.59
N LYS A 292 13.53 7.43 -41.88
CA LYS A 292 14.78 8.19 -41.88
C LYS A 292 15.88 7.44 -41.15
N TYR A 293 15.54 6.80 -40.02
CA TYR A 293 16.47 5.99 -39.24
C TYR A 293 17.02 4.82 -40.08
N LYS A 294 16.12 4.10 -40.80
CA LYS A 294 16.52 3.02 -41.71
C LYS A 294 17.51 3.51 -42.78
N LYS A 295 17.23 4.62 -43.46
CA LYS A 295 18.15 5.20 -44.48
C LYS A 295 19.51 5.60 -43.90
N GLN A 296 19.57 6.04 -42.66
CA GLN A 296 20.83 6.36 -42.00
C GLN A 296 21.68 5.11 -41.76
N ILE A 297 21.06 3.99 -41.38
CA ILE A 297 21.76 2.71 -41.21
C ILE A 297 22.23 2.17 -42.55
N ASP A 298 21.37 2.17 -43.57
CA ASP A 298 21.72 1.69 -44.93
C ASP A 298 22.88 2.47 -45.55
N ASN A 299 23.08 3.75 -45.20
CA ASN A 299 24.19 4.58 -45.68
C ASN A 299 25.49 4.37 -44.87
N LEU A 300 25.43 3.66 -43.72
CA LEU A 300 26.59 3.40 -42.86
C LEU A 300 27.11 1.95 -43.00
N ALA A 301 26.35 1.09 -43.68
CA ALA A 301 26.70 -0.30 -43.99
C ALA A 301 27.31 -0.40 -45.39
#